data_22bc1278f957c43208a76f741d9fea75
#
_entry.id   22bc1278f957c43208a76f741d9fea75
#
_cell.length_a   1.000
_cell.length_b   1.000
_cell.length_c   1.000
_cell.angle_alpha   90.00
_cell.angle_beta   90.00
_cell.angle_gamma   90.00
#
_symmetry.space_group_name_H-M   'P 1'
#
loop_
_entity.id
_entity.type
_entity.pdbx_description
1 polymer ?
#
loop_
_entity_poly.entity_id
_entity_poly.type
_entity_poly.pdbx_seq_one_letter_code
_entity_poly.pdbx_strand_id
1 'polypeptide(L)'
;KDYNVVLKYIRQEVDMNETFRCAVTDLVTTPVLTVNGWWFDGNPVAEIPEEVVICGLQEASVKYPDLFAKHYNHYAPVAHRDGLVALNTAFAQDGVFVYVPDDVVLERPLQIINLLRAKADLMGFQRNLIVLGKNARATVLVCDHTLSEHDFLINNTTEVYLGPNAHMEYYQVQNQHLRASQINSLFVSEHRNSTFESVAISI
;
A
#
# COMPACT_ATOMS: atom_id res chain seq x y z
N LYS A 1 3.47 15.82 21.71
CA LYS A 1 4.30 16.01 20.49
C LYS A 1 3.46 16.72 19.45
N ASP A 2 4.06 17.67 18.75
CA ASP A 2 3.40 18.43 17.70
C ASP A 2 3.85 17.83 16.35
N TYR A 3 2.99 17.01 15.76
CA TYR A 3 3.25 16.42 14.45
C TYR A 3 2.79 17.35 13.32
N ASN A 4 3.57 17.44 12.26
CA ASN A 4 3.15 18.04 11.01
C ASN A 4 2.33 17.02 10.20
N VAL A 5 1.10 17.37 9.84
CA VAL A 5 0.22 16.52 9.03
C VAL A 5 0.47 16.76 7.55
N VAL A 6 0.72 15.68 6.79
CA VAL A 6 0.96 15.76 5.34
C VAL A 6 -0.37 15.63 4.61
N LEU A 7 -0.92 16.75 4.15
CA LEU A 7 -2.19 16.81 3.41
C LEU A 7 -2.02 17.16 1.93
N LYS A 8 -0.79 17.24 1.44
CA LYS A 8 -0.50 17.49 0.02
C LYS A 8 0.80 16.81 -0.37
N TYR A 9 0.87 16.40 -1.62
CA TYR A 9 2.11 15.87 -2.17
C TYR A 9 3.25 16.90 -2.08
N ILE A 10 4.37 16.46 -1.54
CA ILE A 10 5.63 17.20 -1.53
C ILE A 10 6.64 16.33 -2.27
N ARG A 11 7.03 16.78 -3.46
CA ARG A 11 8.03 16.07 -4.26
C ARG A 11 9.29 15.82 -3.45
N GLN A 12 9.70 14.57 -3.37
CA GLN A 12 10.92 14.13 -2.71
C GLN A 12 11.89 13.62 -3.77
N GLU A 13 13.17 13.95 -3.60
CA GLU A 13 14.22 13.28 -4.37
C GLU A 13 14.54 11.97 -3.66
N VAL A 14 14.30 10.86 -4.33
CA VAL A 14 14.59 9.51 -3.84
C VAL A 14 15.58 8.87 -4.81
N ASP A 15 16.76 8.51 -4.34
CA ASP A 15 17.65 7.65 -5.10
C ASP A 15 17.18 6.20 -4.97
N MET A 16 16.62 5.70 -6.06
CA MET A 16 16.09 4.34 -6.13
C MET A 16 17.17 3.29 -5.81
N ASN A 17 18.41 3.52 -6.22
CA ASN A 17 19.51 2.56 -6.01
C ASN A 17 19.97 2.50 -4.55
N GLU A 18 19.89 3.61 -3.81
CA GLU A 18 20.21 3.65 -2.39
C GLU A 18 19.07 3.12 -1.52
N THR A 19 17.84 3.26 -1.96
CA THR A 19 16.63 2.97 -1.20
C THR A 19 16.18 1.51 -1.32
N PHE A 20 16.54 0.82 -2.41
CA PHE A 20 16.13 -0.55 -2.73
C PHE A 20 16.87 -1.65 -1.97
N ARG A 21 17.58 -1.36 -0.91
CA ARG A 21 18.18 -2.38 -0.05
C ARG A 21 17.18 -3.00 0.94
N CYS A 22 15.97 -3.31 0.48
CA CYS A 22 15.23 -4.39 1.11
C CYS A 22 15.92 -5.69 0.67
N ALA A 23 16.95 -6.06 1.43
CA ALA A 23 17.88 -7.11 1.04
C ALA A 23 17.28 -8.50 1.25
N VAL A 24 16.24 -8.81 0.50
CA VAL A 24 15.97 -10.22 0.20
C VAL A 24 16.86 -10.56 -0.99
N THR A 25 18.02 -11.12 -0.70
CA THR A 25 19.00 -11.55 -1.71
C THR A 25 18.28 -12.47 -2.69
N ASP A 26 18.39 -12.18 -4.00
CA ASP A 26 17.84 -12.97 -5.10
C ASP A 26 16.32 -12.92 -5.32
N LEU A 27 15.56 -12.07 -4.61
CA LEU A 27 14.13 -11.89 -4.90
C LEU A 27 13.92 -10.84 -5.99
N VAL A 28 13.51 -11.31 -7.18
CA VAL A 28 13.11 -10.41 -8.28
C VAL A 28 11.66 -9.98 -8.08
N THR A 29 11.45 -8.70 -7.84
CA THR A 29 10.11 -8.11 -7.60
C THR A 29 9.79 -7.01 -8.62
N THR A 30 8.53 -6.59 -8.67
CA THR A 30 8.10 -5.34 -9.30
C THR A 30 7.94 -4.28 -8.21
N PRO A 31 8.91 -3.37 -8.04
CA PRO A 31 8.87 -2.40 -6.97
C PRO A 31 8.00 -1.19 -7.31
N VAL A 32 7.25 -0.72 -6.33
CA VAL A 32 6.56 0.57 -6.34
C VAL A 32 6.78 1.28 -5.01
N LEU A 33 6.92 2.59 -5.04
CA LEU A 33 7.22 3.41 -3.88
C LEU A 33 6.07 4.31 -3.50
N THR A 34 5.91 4.49 -2.19
CA THR A 34 5.24 5.65 -1.63
C THR A 34 6.21 6.43 -0.76
N VAL A 35 6.03 7.73 -0.67
CA VAL A 35 6.79 8.60 0.22
C VAL A 35 5.83 9.36 1.11
N ASN A 36 5.93 9.15 2.42
CA ASN A 36 5.04 9.76 3.41
C ASN A 36 3.54 9.50 3.11
N GLY A 37 3.21 8.32 2.59
CA GLY A 37 1.84 7.92 2.23
C GLY A 37 1.37 8.35 0.83
N TRP A 38 2.21 9.01 0.04
CA TRP A 38 1.89 9.45 -1.32
C TRP A 38 2.58 8.57 -2.36
N TRP A 39 1.89 8.30 -3.46
CA TRP A 39 2.48 7.64 -4.62
C TRP A 39 3.69 8.42 -5.15
N PHE A 40 4.75 7.72 -5.48
CA PHE A 40 5.96 8.35 -6.03
C PHE A 40 5.89 8.41 -7.55
N ASP A 41 5.95 9.62 -8.13
CA ASP A 41 5.80 9.85 -9.59
C ASP A 41 6.87 9.18 -10.46
N GLY A 42 8.00 8.79 -9.87
CA GLY A 42 9.11 8.10 -10.55
C GLY A 42 9.04 6.58 -10.51
N ASN A 43 7.90 5.98 -10.13
CA ASN A 43 7.76 4.53 -10.07
C ASN A 43 7.98 3.86 -11.42
N PRO A 44 8.91 2.90 -11.51
CA PRO A 44 9.11 2.10 -12.72
C PRO A 44 8.01 1.02 -12.79
N VAL A 45 6.86 1.35 -13.36
CA VAL A 45 5.76 0.39 -13.57
C VAL A 45 5.96 -0.43 -14.87
N ALA A 46 7.22 -0.69 -15.23
CA ALA A 46 7.56 -1.51 -16.38
C ALA A 46 7.48 -3.01 -16.03
N GLU A 47 7.15 -3.84 -17.03
CA GLU A 47 7.14 -5.31 -16.94
C GLU A 47 5.97 -5.95 -16.15
N ILE A 48 4.79 -5.30 -16.12
CA ILE A 48 3.54 -5.91 -15.69
C ILE A 48 2.65 -6.21 -16.89
N PRO A 49 1.74 -7.20 -16.81
CA PRO A 49 0.75 -7.42 -17.87
C PRO A 49 -0.06 -6.13 -18.14
N GLU A 50 -0.32 -5.83 -19.41
CA GLU A 50 -0.96 -4.57 -19.84
C GLU A 50 -2.34 -4.36 -19.19
N GLU A 51 -3.05 -5.43 -18.92
CA GLU A 51 -4.37 -5.43 -18.28
C GLU A 51 -4.34 -5.18 -16.76
N VAL A 52 -3.18 -5.33 -16.10
CA VAL A 52 -3.01 -5.07 -14.66
C VAL A 52 -2.84 -3.58 -14.41
N VAL A 53 -3.57 -3.04 -13.45
CA VAL A 53 -3.43 -1.64 -13.06
C VAL A 53 -2.69 -1.52 -11.74
N ILE A 54 -1.58 -0.77 -11.74
CA ILE A 54 -0.84 -0.38 -10.53
C ILE A 54 -0.55 1.11 -10.63
N CYS A 55 -1.12 1.91 -9.74
CA CYS A 55 -0.96 3.37 -9.75
C CYS A 55 -1.23 3.97 -8.35
N GLY A 56 -1.11 5.28 -8.22
CA GLY A 56 -1.55 6.00 -7.04
C GLY A 56 -3.06 5.90 -6.84
N LEU A 57 -3.50 5.87 -5.59
CA LEU A 57 -4.92 5.76 -5.26
C LEU A 57 -5.71 6.97 -5.78
N GLN A 58 -5.13 8.18 -5.70
CA GLN A 58 -5.73 9.39 -6.26
C GLN A 58 -5.90 9.28 -7.78
N GLU A 59 -4.88 8.79 -8.48
CA GLU A 59 -4.93 8.55 -9.92
C GLU A 59 -6.02 7.54 -10.28
N ALA A 60 -6.13 6.45 -9.52
CA ALA A 60 -7.15 5.43 -9.72
C ALA A 60 -8.57 5.98 -9.61
N SER A 61 -8.82 6.87 -8.66
CA SER A 61 -10.14 7.51 -8.48
C SER A 61 -10.61 8.31 -9.68
N VAL A 62 -9.65 8.84 -10.48
CA VAL A 62 -9.93 9.63 -11.68
C VAL A 62 -9.96 8.79 -12.95
N LYS A 63 -9.01 7.88 -13.11
CA LYS A 63 -8.87 7.08 -14.33
C LYS A 63 -9.79 5.85 -14.38
N TYR A 64 -10.12 5.29 -13.21
CA TYR A 64 -10.91 4.07 -13.07
C TYR A 64 -12.08 4.26 -12.08
N PRO A 65 -12.94 5.29 -12.26
CA PRO A 65 -13.91 5.71 -11.25
C PRO A 65 -14.90 4.61 -10.86
N ASP A 66 -15.38 3.82 -11.81
CA ASP A 66 -16.35 2.75 -11.54
C ASP A 66 -15.72 1.61 -10.72
N LEU A 67 -14.51 1.19 -11.07
CA LEU A 67 -13.77 0.16 -10.34
C LEU A 67 -13.40 0.64 -8.94
N PHE A 68 -12.96 1.89 -8.83
CA PHE A 68 -12.64 2.54 -7.56
C PHE A 68 -13.88 2.63 -6.66
N ALA A 69 -14.96 3.21 -7.15
CA ALA A 69 -16.20 3.40 -6.38
C ALA A 69 -16.81 2.07 -5.90
N LYS A 70 -16.65 1.00 -6.69
CA LYS A 70 -17.16 -0.33 -6.34
C LYS A 70 -16.47 -0.95 -5.12
N HIS A 71 -15.21 -0.58 -4.84
CA HIS A 71 -14.41 -1.27 -3.84
C HIS A 71 -13.89 -0.35 -2.72
N TYR A 72 -13.69 0.94 -2.99
CA TYR A 72 -13.10 1.85 -2.02
C TYR A 72 -14.03 2.11 -0.83
N ASN A 73 -13.49 1.99 0.37
CA ASN A 73 -14.15 2.34 1.63
C ASN A 73 -15.45 1.56 1.93
N HIS A 74 -15.56 0.32 1.43
CA HIS A 74 -16.75 -0.50 1.71
C HIS A 74 -16.71 -1.19 3.08
N TYR A 75 -15.52 -1.53 3.58
CA TYR A 75 -15.37 -2.20 4.87
C TYR A 75 -14.95 -1.26 6.00
N ALA A 76 -14.27 -0.17 5.70
CA ALA A 76 -13.94 0.82 6.71
C ALA A 76 -15.18 1.39 7.44
N PRO A 77 -16.34 1.61 6.79
CA PRO A 77 -17.57 2.00 7.49
C PRO A 77 -18.10 0.93 8.45
N VAL A 78 -17.84 -0.36 8.21
CA VAL A 78 -18.28 -1.44 9.13
C VAL A 78 -17.48 -1.39 10.43
N ALA A 79 -16.28 -0.83 10.39
CA ALA A 79 -15.48 -0.51 11.56
C ALA A 79 -15.95 0.78 12.27
N HIS A 80 -17.25 1.06 12.32
CA HIS A 80 -17.87 2.27 12.90
C HIS A 80 -17.43 2.62 14.34
N ARG A 81 -16.69 1.73 14.98
CA ARG A 81 -16.18 1.92 16.34
C ARG A 81 -14.68 2.11 16.39
N ASP A 82 -13.98 2.05 15.24
CA ASP A 82 -12.54 2.26 15.17
C ASP A 82 -12.24 3.70 14.75
N GLY A 83 -11.90 4.52 15.75
CA GLY A 83 -11.55 5.93 15.53
C GLY A 83 -10.30 6.13 14.66
N LEU A 84 -9.39 5.15 14.62
CA LEU A 84 -8.16 5.23 13.82
C LEU A 84 -8.44 4.98 12.34
N VAL A 85 -9.35 4.06 12.02
CA VAL A 85 -9.82 3.85 10.65
C VAL A 85 -10.64 5.05 10.16
N ALA A 86 -11.50 5.61 11.01
CA ALA A 86 -12.25 6.83 10.69
C ALA A 86 -11.30 8.02 10.44
N LEU A 87 -10.24 8.15 11.24
CA LEU A 87 -9.21 9.16 11.07
C LEU A 87 -8.46 8.97 9.74
N ASN A 88 -8.08 7.73 9.39
CA ASN A 88 -7.49 7.43 8.08
C ASN A 88 -8.42 7.83 6.93
N THR A 89 -9.69 7.46 7.00
CA THR A 89 -10.69 7.79 5.97
C THR A 89 -10.84 9.31 5.79
N ALA A 90 -10.72 10.10 6.86
CA ALA A 90 -10.86 11.56 6.81
C ALA A 90 -9.61 12.26 6.23
N PHE A 91 -8.42 11.69 6.41
CA PHE A 91 -7.16 12.38 6.12
C PHE A 91 -6.30 11.72 5.05
N ALA A 92 -6.51 10.46 4.69
CA ALA A 92 -5.75 9.82 3.62
C ALA A 92 -6.06 10.49 2.27
N GLN A 93 -5.00 10.93 1.59
CA GLN A 93 -5.10 11.60 0.29
C GLN A 93 -4.66 10.68 -0.85
N ASP A 94 -3.78 9.72 -0.56
CA ASP A 94 -3.20 8.85 -1.58
C ASP A 94 -2.75 7.51 -0.96
N GLY A 95 -2.09 6.70 -1.75
CA GLY A 95 -1.55 5.39 -1.46
C GLY A 95 -1.39 4.57 -2.72
N VAL A 96 -1.57 3.26 -2.63
CA VAL A 96 -1.39 2.34 -3.75
C VAL A 96 -2.74 1.73 -4.15
N PHE A 97 -3.02 1.77 -5.45
CA PHE A 97 -4.10 1.03 -6.09
C PHE A 97 -3.54 -0.10 -6.93
N VAL A 98 -4.06 -1.32 -6.73
CA VAL A 98 -3.72 -2.52 -7.50
C VAL A 98 -5.00 -3.18 -7.97
N TYR A 99 -5.08 -3.45 -9.28
CA TYR A 99 -6.13 -4.28 -9.85
C TYR A 99 -5.53 -5.35 -10.74
N VAL A 100 -5.79 -6.61 -10.39
CA VAL A 100 -5.44 -7.78 -11.20
C VAL A 100 -6.75 -8.34 -11.75
N PRO A 101 -6.97 -8.30 -13.08
CA PRO A 101 -8.22 -8.75 -13.70
C PRO A 101 -8.50 -10.25 -13.52
N ASP A 102 -9.69 -10.69 -13.97
CA ASP A 102 -10.07 -12.10 -13.98
C ASP A 102 -9.06 -12.93 -14.78
N ASP A 103 -8.74 -14.12 -14.24
CA ASP A 103 -7.89 -15.13 -14.87
C ASP A 103 -6.40 -14.72 -15.07
N VAL A 104 -5.97 -13.58 -14.48
CA VAL A 104 -4.59 -13.08 -14.57
C VAL A 104 -3.77 -13.51 -13.37
N VAL A 105 -2.53 -13.95 -13.64
CA VAL A 105 -1.52 -14.27 -12.62
C VAL A 105 -0.40 -13.24 -12.68
N LEU A 106 -0.16 -12.54 -11.59
CA LEU A 106 0.99 -11.66 -11.44
C LEU A 106 2.21 -12.49 -11.03
N GLU A 107 3.01 -12.90 -12.03
CA GLU A 107 4.11 -13.85 -11.85
C GLU A 107 5.22 -13.32 -10.93
N ARG A 108 5.52 -12.02 -11.01
CA ARG A 108 6.49 -11.38 -10.12
C ARG A 108 5.78 -10.77 -8.91
N PRO A 109 6.28 -10.98 -7.69
CA PRO A 109 5.74 -10.30 -6.52
C PRO A 109 5.77 -8.78 -6.70
N LEU A 110 4.65 -8.13 -6.39
CA LEU A 110 4.58 -6.67 -6.28
C LEU A 110 5.21 -6.27 -4.94
N GLN A 111 6.22 -5.41 -4.98
CA GLN A 111 6.86 -4.89 -3.77
C GLN A 111 6.46 -3.44 -3.55
N ILE A 112 5.61 -3.20 -2.56
CA ILE A 112 5.21 -1.86 -2.12
C ILE A 112 6.22 -1.39 -1.07
N ILE A 113 6.98 -0.36 -1.37
CA ILE A 113 8.00 0.19 -0.48
C ILE A 113 7.50 1.52 0.05
N ASN A 114 7.18 1.55 1.34
CA ASN A 114 6.73 2.75 2.03
C ASN A 114 7.94 3.43 2.68
N LEU A 115 8.27 4.62 2.21
CA LEU A 115 9.39 5.42 2.69
C LEU A 115 8.90 6.57 3.55
N LEU A 116 9.51 6.74 4.71
CA LEU A 116 9.28 7.88 5.59
C LEU A 116 10.49 8.79 5.58
N ARG A 117 10.31 10.00 5.08
CA ARG A 117 11.35 11.03 5.01
C ARG A 117 10.78 12.40 5.34
N ALA A 118 11.28 13.02 6.38
CA ALA A 118 10.84 14.34 6.80
C ALA A 118 11.99 15.17 7.36
N LYS A 119 11.78 16.48 7.45
CA LYS A 119 12.68 17.45 8.11
C LYS A 119 12.18 17.87 9.51
N ALA A 120 11.08 17.29 9.95
CA ALA A 120 10.45 17.50 11.24
C ALA A 120 9.55 16.31 11.57
N ASP A 121 9.07 16.22 12.81
CA ASP A 121 8.12 15.19 13.23
C ASP A 121 6.85 15.21 12.36
N LEU A 122 6.42 14.04 11.90
CA LEU A 122 5.42 13.91 10.84
C LEU A 122 4.33 12.90 11.20
N MET A 123 3.08 13.28 10.94
CA MET A 123 1.94 12.38 10.92
C MET A 123 1.48 12.20 9.47
N GLY A 124 1.48 10.96 9.01
CA GLY A 124 1.06 10.59 7.67
C GLY A 124 -0.11 9.60 7.65
N PHE A 125 -0.87 9.65 6.57
CA PHE A 125 -1.99 8.76 6.31
C PHE A 125 -1.82 8.14 4.94
N GLN A 126 -1.97 6.80 4.86
CA GLN A 126 -1.93 6.09 3.59
C GLN A 126 -3.15 5.17 3.50
N ARG A 127 -3.73 5.11 2.30
CA ARG A 127 -4.82 4.20 2.01
C ARG A 127 -4.48 3.35 0.80
N ASN A 128 -4.52 2.03 0.95
CA ASN A 128 -4.26 1.12 -0.15
C ASN A 128 -5.54 0.36 -0.51
N LEU A 129 -5.72 0.11 -1.81
CA LEU A 129 -6.82 -0.68 -2.33
C LEU A 129 -6.27 -1.72 -3.30
N ILE A 130 -6.48 -3.00 -2.98
CA ILE A 130 -5.99 -4.13 -3.77
C ILE A 130 -7.19 -4.98 -4.18
N VAL A 131 -7.39 -5.17 -5.47
CA VAL A 131 -8.52 -5.91 -6.03
C VAL A 131 -8.00 -7.00 -6.95
N LEU A 132 -8.31 -8.24 -6.62
CA LEU A 132 -8.07 -9.41 -7.46
C LEU A 132 -9.39 -9.91 -8.03
N GLY A 133 -9.46 -10.03 -9.35
CA GLY A 133 -10.60 -10.61 -10.06
C GLY A 133 -10.75 -12.12 -9.83
N LYS A 134 -11.70 -12.74 -10.51
CA LYS A 134 -11.94 -14.19 -10.45
C LYS A 134 -10.71 -14.95 -10.94
N ASN A 135 -10.30 -16.02 -10.22
CA ASN A 135 -9.13 -16.86 -10.52
C ASN A 135 -7.80 -16.09 -10.57
N ALA A 136 -7.76 -14.80 -10.23
CA ALA A 136 -6.54 -14.02 -10.23
C ALA A 136 -5.58 -14.46 -9.12
N ARG A 137 -4.28 -14.28 -9.34
CA ARG A 137 -3.25 -14.57 -8.34
C ARG A 137 -2.23 -13.46 -8.24
N ALA A 138 -1.82 -13.13 -7.02
CA ALA A 138 -0.77 -12.16 -6.76
C ALA A 138 -0.06 -12.43 -5.44
N THR A 139 1.23 -12.13 -5.41
CA THR A 139 2.01 -12.01 -4.18
C THR A 139 2.35 -10.53 -3.98
N VAL A 140 2.05 -9.99 -2.81
CA VAL A 140 2.36 -8.59 -2.45
C VAL A 140 3.27 -8.58 -1.23
N LEU A 141 4.40 -7.89 -1.36
CA LEU A 141 5.36 -7.65 -0.29
C LEU A 141 5.34 -6.15 0.08
N VAL A 142 4.98 -5.83 1.30
CA VAL A 142 5.00 -4.46 1.82
C VAL A 142 6.22 -4.29 2.71
N CYS A 143 7.04 -3.30 2.40
CA CYS A 143 8.25 -2.97 3.16
C CYS A 143 8.15 -1.53 3.69
N ASP A 144 8.26 -1.37 5.00
CA ASP A 144 8.18 -0.07 5.65
C ASP A 144 9.57 0.36 6.12
N HIS A 145 10.06 1.51 5.64
CA HIS A 145 11.38 2.04 5.95
C HIS A 145 11.37 3.50 6.36
N THR A 146 12.31 3.89 7.23
CA THR A 146 12.56 5.29 7.60
C THR A 146 13.90 5.75 7.03
N LEU A 147 13.90 6.94 6.41
CA LEU A 147 15.08 7.58 5.82
C LEU A 147 15.57 8.82 6.59
N SER A 148 14.90 9.18 7.68
CA SER A 148 15.28 10.30 8.55
C SER A 148 14.90 10.01 10.00
N GLU A 149 15.64 10.60 10.95
CA GLU A 149 15.54 10.31 12.38
C GLU A 149 14.52 11.20 13.13
N HIS A 150 13.43 11.57 12.48
CA HIS A 150 12.32 12.30 13.12
C HIS A 150 11.30 11.33 13.72
N ASP A 151 10.42 11.84 14.57
CA ASP A 151 9.29 11.07 15.07
C ASP A 151 8.24 10.94 13.95
N PHE A 152 7.84 9.71 13.67
CA PHE A 152 6.76 9.41 12.72
C PHE A 152 5.57 8.79 13.44
N LEU A 153 4.38 9.22 13.05
CA LEU A 153 3.14 8.55 13.38
C LEU A 153 2.39 8.29 12.06
N ILE A 154 2.37 7.03 11.64
CA ILE A 154 1.76 6.65 10.36
C ILE A 154 0.50 5.82 10.63
N ASN A 155 -0.58 6.21 9.99
CA ASN A 155 -1.83 5.48 10.02
C ASN A 155 -2.14 4.98 8.60
N ASN A 156 -1.97 3.66 8.41
CA ASN A 156 -2.21 2.97 7.15
C ASN A 156 -3.50 2.16 7.22
N THR A 157 -4.28 2.20 6.16
CA THR A 157 -5.41 1.30 5.99
C THR A 157 -5.33 0.65 4.62
N THR A 158 -5.40 -0.67 4.59
CA THR A 158 -5.42 -1.47 3.35
C THR A 158 -6.72 -2.25 3.25
N GLU A 159 -7.40 -2.11 2.12
CA GLU A 159 -8.57 -2.92 1.77
C GLU A 159 -8.18 -3.88 0.64
N VAL A 160 -8.48 -5.16 0.83
CA VAL A 160 -8.22 -6.24 -0.14
C VAL A 160 -9.54 -6.89 -0.52
N TYR A 161 -9.78 -7.03 -1.80
CA TYR A 161 -10.95 -7.71 -2.36
C TYR A 161 -10.50 -8.87 -3.24
N LEU A 162 -10.93 -10.08 -2.89
CA LEU A 162 -10.62 -11.30 -3.63
C LEU A 162 -11.88 -11.84 -4.31
N GLY A 163 -11.85 -11.86 -5.62
CA GLY A 163 -12.90 -12.49 -6.44
C GLY A 163 -12.96 -14.02 -6.24
N PRO A 164 -13.95 -14.71 -6.83
CA PRO A 164 -14.07 -16.15 -6.70
C PRO A 164 -12.80 -16.89 -7.16
N ASN A 165 -12.33 -17.84 -6.34
CA ASN A 165 -11.10 -18.63 -6.56
C ASN A 165 -9.81 -17.79 -6.67
N ALA A 166 -9.82 -16.52 -6.29
CA ALA A 166 -8.60 -15.71 -6.26
C ALA A 166 -7.67 -16.16 -5.15
N HIS A 167 -6.37 -15.96 -5.33
CA HIS A 167 -5.37 -16.31 -4.33
C HIS A 167 -4.39 -15.15 -4.15
N MET A 168 -4.18 -14.74 -2.91
CA MET A 168 -3.24 -13.68 -2.56
C MET A 168 -2.37 -14.07 -1.39
N GLU A 169 -1.07 -13.90 -1.56
CA GLU A 169 -0.08 -13.89 -0.48
C GLU A 169 0.28 -12.44 -0.15
N TYR A 170 0.24 -12.10 1.13
CA TYR A 170 0.53 -10.75 1.62
C TYR A 170 1.58 -10.78 2.72
N TYR A 171 2.75 -10.27 2.42
CA TYR A 171 3.87 -10.20 3.34
C TYR A 171 4.13 -8.76 3.75
N GLN A 172 4.26 -8.49 5.04
CA GLN A 172 4.62 -7.17 5.55
C GLN A 172 5.90 -7.26 6.37
N VAL A 173 6.88 -6.44 6.03
CA VAL A 173 8.15 -6.32 6.76
C VAL A 173 8.31 -4.88 7.22
N GLN A 174 8.30 -4.69 8.55
CA GLN A 174 8.55 -3.41 9.19
C GLN A 174 10.03 -3.33 9.60
N ASN A 175 10.76 -2.43 8.97
CA ASN A 175 12.14 -2.10 9.30
C ASN A 175 12.25 -0.57 9.47
N GLN A 176 11.78 -0.11 10.60
CA GLN A 176 11.71 1.31 10.93
C GLN A 176 12.50 1.59 12.21
N HIS A 177 13.03 2.80 12.34
CA HIS A 177 13.72 3.16 13.58
C HIS A 177 12.75 3.29 14.77
N LEU A 178 13.26 3.22 16.00
CA LEU A 178 12.48 3.17 17.24
C LEU A 178 11.59 4.41 17.53
N ARG A 179 11.73 5.48 16.77
CA ARG A 179 10.91 6.70 16.90
C ARG A 179 9.74 6.73 15.92
N ALA A 180 9.61 5.72 15.06
CA ALA A 180 8.45 5.56 14.18
C ALA A 180 7.37 4.75 14.91
N SER A 181 6.16 5.25 14.87
CA SER A 181 4.95 4.54 15.33
C SER A 181 4.04 4.32 14.13
N GLN A 182 3.60 3.09 13.93
CA GLN A 182 2.75 2.74 12.81
C GLN A 182 1.49 2.02 13.29
N ILE A 183 0.36 2.42 12.73
CA ILE A 183 -0.94 1.80 12.95
C ILE A 183 -1.39 1.25 11.60
N ASN A 184 -1.52 -0.07 11.52
CA ASN A 184 -1.95 -0.76 10.30
C ASN A 184 -3.33 -1.40 10.50
N SER A 185 -4.27 -1.05 9.64
CA SER A 185 -5.58 -1.69 9.57
C SER A 185 -5.71 -2.42 8.24
N LEU A 186 -5.92 -3.73 8.28
CA LEU A 186 -6.07 -4.57 7.09
C LEU A 186 -7.48 -5.17 7.07
N PHE A 187 -8.23 -4.90 6.01
CA PHE A 187 -9.56 -5.44 5.75
C PHE A 187 -9.50 -6.34 4.53
N VAL A 188 -9.93 -7.58 4.67
CA VAL A 188 -9.94 -8.55 3.58
C VAL A 188 -11.36 -9.05 3.33
N SER A 189 -11.80 -8.94 2.10
CA SER A 189 -13.04 -9.53 1.63
C SER A 189 -12.75 -10.71 0.73
N GLU A 190 -13.12 -11.88 1.19
CA GLU A 190 -12.94 -13.13 0.47
C GLU A 190 -14.25 -13.59 -0.17
N HIS A 191 -14.24 -13.80 -1.48
CA HIS A 191 -15.34 -14.43 -2.19
C HIS A 191 -15.19 -15.96 -2.16
N ARG A 192 -16.17 -16.67 -2.72
CA ARG A 192 -16.19 -18.14 -2.68
C ARG A 192 -14.88 -18.75 -3.20
N ASN A 193 -14.30 -19.68 -2.43
CA ASN A 193 -13.07 -20.41 -2.71
C ASN A 193 -11.83 -19.52 -2.91
N SER A 194 -11.85 -18.24 -2.53
CA SER A 194 -10.65 -17.43 -2.50
C SER A 194 -9.77 -17.80 -1.29
N THR A 195 -8.51 -17.45 -1.36
CA THR A 195 -7.54 -17.69 -0.29
C THR A 195 -6.70 -16.44 -0.07
N PHE A 196 -6.57 -16.04 1.18
CA PHE A 196 -5.69 -14.97 1.62
C PHE A 196 -4.72 -15.50 2.67
N GLU A 197 -3.43 -15.39 2.40
CA GLU A 197 -2.37 -15.75 3.33
C GLU A 197 -1.58 -14.51 3.71
N SER A 198 -1.35 -14.29 5.01
CA SER A 198 -0.59 -13.11 5.44
C SER A 198 0.45 -13.44 6.51
N VAL A 199 1.62 -12.79 6.39
CA VAL A 199 2.70 -12.82 7.37
C VAL A 199 3.18 -11.40 7.62
N ALA A 200 3.26 -11.00 8.89
CA ALA A 200 3.83 -9.71 9.30
C ALA A 200 5.06 -9.95 10.17
N ILE A 201 6.15 -9.25 9.86
CA ILE A 201 7.43 -9.32 10.56
C ILE A 201 7.85 -7.90 10.95
N SER A 202 8.15 -7.69 12.23
CA SER A 202 8.75 -6.45 12.75
C SER A 202 10.15 -6.73 13.24
N ILE A 203 11.15 -5.96 12.78
CA ILE A 203 12.56 -6.10 13.09
C ILE A 203 13.15 -4.76 13.54
#